data_f650b1ca4e0eb05312a7e01739ef87b2
#
_entry.id   f650b1ca4e0eb05312a7e01739ef87b2
#
_cell.length_a   1.000
_cell.length_b   1.000
_cell.length_c   1.000
_cell.angle_alpha   90.00
_cell.angle_beta   90.00
_cell.angle_gamma   90.00
#
_symmetry.space_group_name_H-M   'P 1'
#
loop_
_entity.id
_entity.type
_entity.pdbx_description
1 polymer ?
#
loop_
_entity_poly.entity_id
_entity_poly.type
_entity_poly.pdbx_seq_one_letter_code
_entity_poly.pdbx_strand_id
1 'polypeptide(L)'
;MKHQNKPYPVEDINTAIARLQGLKDHFEQHHLNDLFADDSTRFEQLSVVLEPIIFDFSKHRIDRSVVDSLVQWAQTRDLTNWIKNLFSSTAINYTEQRSAMHWALRLPKCDQQHQAIADQVHEQLQKMYGLVNKIHEGQYRGATGEVIQDVVNIGVGGSDLGPLMVSHALSDFKKSTQKPLNLHFVSTIDGSQLSELLHKLRPETTLFIISSKSFGTIDTLSNAQTVRLWLEKALGQEAQTLKHHFIGVSTKPEKMTAWGIAPENQFLLWDWVGGRYSLWSCIGLPIA
;
A
#
# COMPACT_ATOMS: atom_id res chain seq x y z
N MET A 1 -24.93 6.05 19.35
CA MET A 1 -25.52 7.39 19.58
C MET A 1 -25.99 7.96 18.25
N LYS A 2 -27.29 8.29 18.13
CA LYS A 2 -27.79 8.96 16.94
C LYS A 2 -27.34 10.43 17.03
N HIS A 3 -26.30 10.81 16.29
CA HIS A 3 -25.96 12.22 16.13
C HIS A 3 -27.11 12.90 15.40
N GLN A 4 -27.79 13.80 16.06
CA GLN A 4 -28.70 14.73 15.39
C GLN A 4 -27.81 15.60 14.48
N ASN A 5 -27.92 15.40 13.17
CA ASN A 5 -27.33 16.25 12.14
C ASN A 5 -27.99 17.64 12.19
N LYS A 6 -27.65 18.46 13.19
CA LYS A 6 -27.89 19.87 13.09
C LYS A 6 -26.81 20.47 12.20
N PRO A 7 -27.18 21.13 11.08
CA PRO A 7 -26.18 21.80 10.26
C PRO A 7 -25.56 22.92 11.12
N TYR A 8 -24.24 22.85 11.30
CA TYR A 8 -23.52 23.97 11.89
C TYR A 8 -23.55 25.16 10.90
N PRO A 9 -23.66 26.42 11.39
CA PRO A 9 -23.60 27.58 10.53
C PRO A 9 -22.26 27.58 9.76
N VAL A 10 -22.31 27.96 8.48
CA VAL A 10 -21.09 28.13 7.66
C VAL A 10 -20.33 29.34 8.23
N GLU A 11 -19.15 29.09 8.74
CA GLU A 11 -18.24 30.05 9.32
C GLU A 11 -17.14 30.39 8.31
N ASP A 12 -16.63 31.63 8.30
CA ASP A 12 -15.46 31.92 7.47
C ASP A 12 -14.19 31.26 8.02
N ILE A 13 -13.22 31.04 7.14
CA ILE A 13 -12.01 30.27 7.46
C ILE A 13 -11.20 30.92 8.59
N ASN A 14 -11.07 32.25 8.61
CA ASN A 14 -10.26 32.95 9.61
C ASN A 14 -10.91 32.87 10.99
N THR A 15 -12.22 33.01 11.08
CA THR A 15 -13.00 32.85 12.31
C THR A 15 -12.86 31.42 12.87
N ALA A 16 -12.96 30.42 12.00
CA ALA A 16 -12.75 29.01 12.40
C ALA A 16 -11.33 28.75 12.92
N ILE A 17 -10.31 29.28 12.27
CA ILE A 17 -8.92 29.18 12.71
C ILE A 17 -8.73 29.87 14.08
N ALA A 18 -9.24 31.09 14.25
CA ALA A 18 -9.12 31.82 15.51
C ALA A 18 -9.78 31.07 16.70
N ARG A 19 -10.95 30.48 16.46
CA ARG A 19 -11.65 29.65 17.44
C ARG A 19 -10.83 28.40 17.82
N LEU A 20 -10.28 27.68 16.83
CA LEU A 20 -9.44 26.51 17.08
C LEU A 20 -8.14 26.88 17.80
N GLN A 21 -7.56 28.04 17.50
CA GLN A 21 -6.38 28.55 18.19
C GLN A 21 -6.69 28.85 19.69
N GLY A 22 -7.82 29.48 19.98
CA GLY A 22 -8.25 29.73 21.37
C GLY A 22 -8.46 28.43 22.17
N LEU A 23 -9.03 27.41 21.53
CA LEU A 23 -9.16 26.07 22.14
C LEU A 23 -7.79 25.42 22.39
N LYS A 24 -6.87 25.50 21.42
CA LYS A 24 -5.50 25.02 21.60
C LYS A 24 -4.84 25.67 22.81
N ASP A 25 -4.86 27.00 22.90
CA ASP A 25 -4.22 27.75 23.96
C ASP A 25 -4.83 27.39 25.36
N HIS A 26 -6.15 27.12 25.41
CA HIS A 26 -6.81 26.62 26.60
C HIS A 26 -6.30 25.24 27.02
N PHE A 27 -6.32 24.26 26.10
CA PHE A 27 -5.96 22.88 26.42
C PHE A 27 -4.44 22.63 26.56
N GLU A 28 -3.60 23.53 26.06
CA GLU A 28 -2.14 23.45 26.22
C GLU A 28 -1.72 23.56 27.71
N GLN A 29 -2.51 24.22 28.55
CA GLN A 29 -2.27 24.36 29.96
C GLN A 29 -2.78 23.19 30.83
N HIS A 30 -3.54 22.26 30.26
CA HIS A 30 -4.13 21.15 31.01
C HIS A 30 -3.27 19.90 30.93
N HIS A 31 -3.05 19.23 32.06
CA HIS A 31 -2.47 17.89 32.06
C HIS A 31 -3.55 16.84 31.75
N LEU A 32 -3.16 15.77 31.06
CA LEU A 32 -4.11 14.73 30.66
C LEU A 32 -4.81 14.06 31.85
N ASN A 33 -4.10 13.90 33.00
CA ASN A 33 -4.68 13.33 34.20
C ASN A 33 -5.81 14.18 34.76
N ASP A 34 -5.70 15.51 34.65
CA ASP A 34 -6.75 16.42 35.12
C ASP A 34 -8.01 16.25 34.28
N LEU A 35 -7.85 16.13 32.95
CA LEU A 35 -8.97 15.91 32.05
C LEU A 35 -9.70 14.57 32.32
N PHE A 36 -8.99 13.53 32.77
CA PHE A 36 -9.61 12.28 33.19
C PHE A 36 -10.23 12.35 34.60
N ALA A 37 -9.66 13.15 35.48
CA ALA A 37 -10.23 13.37 36.82
C ALA A 37 -11.53 14.20 36.80
N ASP A 38 -11.59 15.16 35.86
CA ASP A 38 -12.75 16.06 35.70
C ASP A 38 -13.92 15.39 34.97
N ASP A 39 -13.68 14.37 34.15
CA ASP A 39 -14.72 13.66 33.39
C ASP A 39 -14.50 12.12 33.42
N SER A 40 -15.24 11.46 34.30
CA SER A 40 -15.23 10.00 34.45
C SER A 40 -15.79 9.26 33.21
N THR A 41 -16.52 9.96 32.33
CA THR A 41 -17.13 9.39 31.10
C THR A 41 -16.30 9.71 29.85
N ARG A 42 -15.12 10.27 30.04
CA ARG A 42 -14.25 10.75 28.98
C ARG A 42 -13.94 9.68 27.91
N PHE A 43 -13.69 8.44 28.33
CA PHE A 43 -13.42 7.35 27.40
C PHE A 43 -14.63 7.07 26.50
N GLU A 44 -15.83 6.98 27.08
CA GLU A 44 -17.06 6.72 26.34
C GLU A 44 -17.42 7.86 25.38
N GLN A 45 -17.14 9.11 25.79
CA GLN A 45 -17.42 10.28 24.97
C GLN A 45 -16.42 10.47 23.82
N LEU A 46 -15.16 10.07 24.03
CA LEU A 46 -14.06 10.26 23.09
C LEU A 46 -13.57 8.94 22.49
N SER A 47 -14.46 7.98 22.35
CA SER A 47 -14.23 6.75 21.58
C SER A 47 -15.38 6.46 20.63
N VAL A 48 -15.04 5.78 19.53
CA VAL A 48 -16.01 5.30 18.52
C VAL A 48 -15.77 3.81 18.32
N VAL A 49 -16.82 3.02 18.46
CA VAL A 49 -16.79 1.59 18.18
C VAL A 49 -17.38 1.34 16.80
N LEU A 50 -16.58 0.76 15.93
CA LEU A 50 -16.97 0.23 14.63
C LEU A 50 -16.40 -1.18 14.51
N GLU A 51 -17.18 -2.15 14.97
CA GLU A 51 -16.69 -3.53 15.10
C GLU A 51 -16.04 -4.05 13.80
N PRO A 52 -14.85 -4.67 13.93
CA PRO A 52 -14.12 -5.02 15.16
C PRO A 52 -13.11 -3.93 15.63
N ILE A 53 -13.29 -2.69 15.22
CA ILE A 53 -12.35 -1.58 15.49
C ILE A 53 -12.91 -0.69 16.59
N ILE A 54 -12.05 -0.35 17.55
CA ILE A 54 -12.29 0.73 18.53
C ILE A 54 -11.32 1.87 18.22
N PHE A 55 -11.87 3.05 17.98
CA PHE A 55 -11.09 4.26 17.78
C PHE A 55 -11.16 5.10 19.05
N ASP A 56 -10.13 5.02 19.90
CA ASP A 56 -9.99 5.76 21.16
C ASP A 56 -9.11 6.99 20.96
N PHE A 57 -9.69 8.16 21.13
CA PHE A 57 -9.00 9.45 21.13
C PHE A 57 -9.13 10.20 22.48
N SER A 58 -9.52 9.50 23.55
CA SER A 58 -9.65 10.06 24.90
C SER A 58 -8.33 10.56 25.49
N LYS A 59 -7.18 10.06 24.98
CA LYS A 59 -5.84 10.45 25.41
C LYS A 59 -5.26 11.66 24.68
N HIS A 60 -6.05 12.32 23.83
CA HIS A 60 -5.71 13.65 23.31
C HIS A 60 -6.11 14.75 24.31
N ARG A 61 -5.41 15.87 24.33
CA ARG A 61 -5.76 17.05 25.13
C ARG A 61 -6.90 17.83 24.48
N ILE A 62 -8.07 17.25 24.45
CA ILE A 62 -9.31 17.78 23.86
C ILE A 62 -10.49 17.38 24.72
N ASP A 63 -11.60 18.05 24.53
CA ASP A 63 -12.90 17.66 25.03
C ASP A 63 -13.93 17.62 23.89
N ARG A 64 -15.20 17.47 24.22
CA ARG A 64 -16.28 17.44 23.25
C ARG A 64 -16.41 18.75 22.47
N SER A 65 -16.13 19.89 23.09
CA SER A 65 -16.21 21.19 22.43
C SER A 65 -15.17 21.34 21.31
N VAL A 66 -13.98 20.77 21.52
CA VAL A 66 -12.94 20.71 20.50
C VAL A 66 -13.36 19.82 19.35
N VAL A 67 -13.94 18.64 19.64
CA VAL A 67 -14.43 17.72 18.59
C VAL A 67 -15.52 18.41 17.75
N ASP A 68 -16.48 19.06 18.39
CA ASP A 68 -17.55 19.77 17.68
C ASP A 68 -16.99 20.92 16.83
N SER A 69 -15.97 21.62 17.33
CA SER A 69 -15.26 22.66 16.58
C SER A 69 -14.50 22.14 15.38
N LEU A 70 -13.87 20.97 15.49
CA LEU A 70 -13.21 20.30 14.37
C LEU A 70 -14.20 19.78 13.32
N VAL A 71 -15.36 19.28 13.74
CA VAL A 71 -16.44 18.89 12.84
C VAL A 71 -16.97 20.09 12.07
N GLN A 72 -17.19 21.23 12.75
CA GLN A 72 -17.59 22.48 12.09
C GLN A 72 -16.53 22.96 11.09
N TRP A 73 -15.24 22.87 11.46
CA TRP A 73 -14.14 23.17 10.54
C TRP A 73 -14.18 22.28 9.28
N ALA A 74 -14.38 20.97 9.45
CA ALA A 74 -14.49 20.04 8.34
C ALA A 74 -15.66 20.40 7.40
N GLN A 75 -16.78 20.82 7.94
CA GLN A 75 -17.94 21.30 7.16
C GLN A 75 -17.64 22.60 6.41
N THR A 76 -17.00 23.58 7.08
CA THR A 76 -16.51 24.82 6.45
C THR A 76 -15.57 24.55 5.27
N ARG A 77 -14.78 23.46 5.35
CA ARG A 77 -13.88 22.99 4.28
C ARG A 77 -14.56 22.08 3.25
N ASP A 78 -15.89 21.97 3.32
CA ASP A 78 -16.68 21.17 2.38
C ASP A 78 -16.26 19.69 2.28
N LEU A 79 -15.84 19.11 3.40
CA LEU A 79 -15.33 17.73 3.45
C LEU A 79 -16.32 16.73 2.84
N THR A 80 -17.63 16.95 3.00
CA THR A 80 -18.66 16.06 2.45
C THR A 80 -18.59 15.96 0.93
N ASN A 81 -18.39 17.07 0.23
CA ASN A 81 -18.24 17.06 -1.23
C ASN A 81 -16.87 16.49 -1.65
N TRP A 82 -15.82 16.74 -0.89
CA TRP A 82 -14.53 16.09 -1.13
C TRP A 82 -14.63 14.57 -1.05
N ILE A 83 -15.36 14.02 -0.07
CA ILE A 83 -15.63 12.59 0.04
C ILE A 83 -16.43 12.09 -1.16
N LYS A 84 -17.49 12.78 -1.56
CA LYS A 84 -18.27 12.42 -2.77
C LYS A 84 -17.39 12.40 -4.02
N ASN A 85 -16.57 13.42 -4.20
CA ASN A 85 -15.65 13.53 -5.34
C ASN A 85 -14.61 12.41 -5.33
N LEU A 86 -14.12 11.99 -4.16
CA LEU A 86 -13.21 10.85 -4.03
C LEU A 86 -13.83 9.57 -4.61
N PHE A 87 -15.11 9.32 -4.30
CA PHE A 87 -15.84 8.14 -4.77
C PHE A 87 -16.46 8.27 -6.17
N SER A 88 -16.43 9.45 -6.79
CA SER A 88 -16.99 9.70 -8.13
C SER A 88 -15.98 9.63 -9.27
N SER A 89 -14.78 9.14 -9.02
CA SER A 89 -13.68 9.10 -10.01
C SER A 89 -13.24 10.47 -10.55
N THR A 90 -13.64 11.56 -9.90
CA THR A 90 -13.18 12.92 -10.24
C THR A 90 -11.67 13.05 -10.03
N ALA A 91 -10.99 13.86 -10.86
CA ALA A 91 -9.56 14.15 -10.73
C ALA A 91 -9.27 15.06 -9.52
N ILE A 92 -9.50 14.55 -8.29
CA ILE A 92 -9.32 15.31 -7.04
C ILE A 92 -7.86 15.53 -6.67
N ASN A 93 -6.94 14.76 -7.21
CA ASN A 93 -5.51 15.03 -7.12
C ASN A 93 -5.16 16.09 -8.17
N TYR A 94 -5.40 17.36 -7.83
CA TYR A 94 -5.25 18.49 -8.73
C TYR A 94 -3.79 18.76 -9.11
N THR A 95 -2.81 18.33 -8.32
CA THR A 95 -1.37 18.51 -8.62
C THR A 95 -0.90 17.58 -9.72
N GLU A 96 -1.48 16.40 -9.83
CA GLU A 96 -1.15 15.40 -10.84
C GLU A 96 -2.28 15.19 -11.88
N GLN A 97 -3.37 15.94 -11.75
CA GLN A 97 -4.56 15.86 -12.63
C GLN A 97 -5.11 14.43 -12.75
N ARG A 98 -5.25 13.74 -11.62
CA ARG A 98 -5.70 12.33 -11.54
C ARG A 98 -6.81 12.12 -10.53
N SER A 99 -7.56 11.07 -10.76
CA SER A 99 -8.42 10.48 -9.74
C SER A 99 -7.59 9.82 -8.64
N ALA A 100 -8.12 9.75 -7.42
CA ALA A 100 -7.55 9.03 -6.29
C ALA A 100 -8.51 7.90 -5.91
N MET A 101 -8.40 6.76 -6.59
CA MET A 101 -9.37 5.67 -6.50
C MET A 101 -8.83 4.42 -5.78
N HIS A 102 -7.85 4.59 -4.89
CA HIS A 102 -7.29 3.46 -4.12
C HIS A 102 -8.34 2.62 -3.38
N TRP A 103 -9.49 3.21 -3.06
CA TRP A 103 -10.65 2.50 -2.50
C TRP A 103 -11.19 1.42 -3.44
N ALA A 104 -11.08 1.61 -4.77
CA ALA A 104 -11.58 0.67 -5.78
C ALA A 104 -10.82 -0.67 -5.77
N LEU A 105 -9.60 -0.72 -5.20
CA LEU A 105 -8.87 -1.98 -5.00
C LEU A 105 -9.57 -2.94 -4.04
N ARG A 106 -10.56 -2.48 -3.27
CA ARG A 106 -11.32 -3.26 -2.29
C ARG A 106 -12.78 -3.48 -2.68
N LEU A 107 -13.17 -3.11 -3.91
CA LEU A 107 -14.51 -3.36 -4.40
C LEU A 107 -14.80 -4.86 -4.45
N PRO A 108 -15.98 -5.29 -4.03
CA PRO A 108 -16.41 -6.67 -4.25
C PRO A 108 -16.57 -6.95 -5.74
N LYS A 109 -16.39 -8.21 -6.15
CA LYS A 109 -16.51 -8.61 -7.56
C LYS A 109 -17.89 -8.34 -8.18
N CYS A 110 -18.92 -8.21 -7.34
CA CYS A 110 -20.31 -7.94 -7.76
C CYS A 110 -20.73 -6.47 -7.58
N ASP A 111 -19.78 -5.54 -7.47
CA ASP A 111 -20.13 -4.12 -7.37
C ASP A 111 -20.73 -3.60 -8.67
N GLN A 112 -22.04 -3.29 -8.63
CA GLN A 112 -22.79 -2.88 -9.84
C GLN A 112 -22.46 -1.43 -10.27
N GLN A 113 -22.09 -0.58 -9.33
CA GLN A 113 -21.82 0.83 -9.61
C GLN A 113 -20.49 1.04 -10.32
N HIS A 114 -19.49 0.22 -10.00
CA HIS A 114 -18.13 0.36 -10.52
C HIS A 114 -17.64 -0.93 -11.19
N GLN A 115 -18.55 -1.70 -11.80
CA GLN A 115 -18.31 -3.05 -12.31
C GLN A 115 -17.04 -3.14 -13.18
N ALA A 116 -16.87 -2.23 -14.15
CA ALA A 116 -15.72 -2.27 -15.07
C ALA A 116 -14.37 -2.13 -14.35
N ILE A 117 -14.31 -1.34 -13.26
CA ILE A 117 -13.10 -1.16 -12.46
C ILE A 117 -12.90 -2.37 -11.54
N ALA A 118 -13.98 -2.86 -10.92
CA ALA A 118 -13.94 -4.06 -10.11
C ALA A 118 -13.44 -5.27 -10.93
N ASP A 119 -13.92 -5.45 -12.16
CA ASP A 119 -13.49 -6.53 -13.05
C ASP A 119 -12.00 -6.47 -13.36
N GLN A 120 -11.47 -5.29 -13.72
CA GLN A 120 -10.05 -5.10 -13.97
C GLN A 120 -9.19 -5.43 -12.74
N VAL A 121 -9.61 -4.97 -11.55
CA VAL A 121 -8.90 -5.23 -10.29
C VAL A 121 -8.90 -6.73 -10.01
N HIS A 122 -10.05 -7.37 -10.09
CA HIS A 122 -10.18 -8.81 -9.81
C HIS A 122 -9.45 -9.68 -10.83
N GLU A 123 -9.38 -9.29 -12.09
CA GLU A 123 -8.58 -9.97 -13.11
C GLU A 123 -7.09 -10.01 -12.72
N GLN A 124 -6.54 -8.85 -12.33
CA GLN A 124 -5.14 -8.77 -11.90
C GLN A 124 -4.89 -9.54 -10.60
N LEU A 125 -5.81 -9.50 -9.63
CA LEU A 125 -5.72 -10.28 -8.40
C LEU A 125 -5.78 -11.78 -8.68
N GLN A 126 -6.66 -12.25 -9.57
CA GLN A 126 -6.73 -13.64 -9.96
C GLN A 126 -5.44 -14.12 -10.65
N LYS A 127 -4.88 -13.30 -11.54
CA LYS A 127 -3.58 -13.57 -12.16
C LYS A 127 -2.49 -13.70 -11.09
N MET A 128 -2.46 -12.78 -10.13
CA MET A 128 -1.51 -12.78 -9.02
C MET A 128 -1.63 -14.05 -8.17
N TYR A 129 -2.83 -14.39 -7.72
CA TYR A 129 -3.06 -15.62 -6.94
C TYR A 129 -2.73 -16.89 -7.72
N GLY A 130 -2.99 -16.92 -9.03
CA GLY A 130 -2.60 -18.02 -9.90
C GLY A 130 -1.07 -18.22 -9.94
N LEU A 131 -0.30 -17.16 -9.97
CA LEU A 131 1.17 -17.22 -9.86
C LEU A 131 1.62 -17.69 -8.48
N VAL A 132 1.06 -17.10 -7.41
CA VAL A 132 1.38 -17.44 -6.02
C VAL A 132 1.17 -18.95 -5.78
N ASN A 133 0.03 -19.48 -6.20
CA ASN A 133 -0.24 -20.93 -6.09
C ASN A 133 0.81 -21.77 -6.82
N LYS A 134 1.17 -21.41 -8.06
CA LYS A 134 2.22 -22.12 -8.82
C LYS A 134 3.57 -22.11 -8.11
N ILE A 135 3.93 -21.02 -7.45
CA ILE A 135 5.18 -20.91 -6.70
C ILE A 135 5.12 -21.82 -5.46
N HIS A 136 4.06 -21.73 -4.67
CA HIS A 136 3.90 -22.55 -3.45
C HIS A 136 3.78 -24.05 -3.75
N GLU A 137 3.16 -24.44 -4.87
CA GLU A 137 3.06 -25.83 -5.32
C GLU A 137 4.35 -26.34 -5.99
N GLY A 138 5.36 -25.49 -6.18
CA GLY A 138 6.62 -25.82 -6.85
C GLY A 138 6.47 -26.06 -8.35
N GLN A 139 5.39 -25.58 -8.96
CA GLN A 139 5.13 -25.63 -10.41
C GLN A 139 5.88 -24.49 -11.14
N TYR A 140 6.05 -23.34 -10.51
CA TYR A 140 6.88 -22.26 -11.02
C TYR A 140 8.35 -22.56 -10.68
N ARG A 141 9.21 -22.60 -11.70
CA ARG A 141 10.59 -23.03 -11.56
C ARG A 141 11.54 -22.03 -12.18
N GLY A 142 12.76 -21.96 -11.64
CA GLY A 142 13.87 -21.22 -12.23
C GLY A 142 14.29 -21.78 -13.60
N ALA A 143 15.19 -21.07 -14.29
CA ALA A 143 15.66 -21.43 -15.62
C ALA A 143 16.33 -22.81 -15.70
N THR A 144 16.88 -23.31 -14.61
CA THR A 144 17.47 -24.64 -14.47
C THR A 144 16.47 -25.75 -14.14
N GLY A 145 15.19 -25.39 -13.94
CA GLY A 145 14.13 -26.32 -13.52
C GLY A 145 14.05 -26.53 -12.01
N GLU A 146 14.84 -25.83 -11.20
CA GLU A 146 14.77 -25.90 -9.75
C GLU A 146 13.58 -25.11 -9.20
N VAL A 147 13.05 -25.53 -8.04
CA VAL A 147 11.96 -24.87 -7.34
C VAL A 147 12.45 -23.57 -6.71
N ILE A 148 11.67 -22.50 -6.83
CA ILE A 148 11.98 -21.23 -6.19
C ILE A 148 11.96 -21.39 -4.65
N GLN A 149 12.96 -20.86 -3.99
CA GLN A 149 13.12 -20.85 -2.54
C GLN A 149 13.20 -19.43 -1.97
N ASP A 150 13.75 -18.51 -2.76
CA ASP A 150 13.94 -17.12 -2.37
C ASP A 150 13.20 -16.18 -3.31
N VAL A 151 12.49 -15.21 -2.75
CA VAL A 151 11.79 -14.16 -3.48
C VAL A 151 12.32 -12.81 -3.00
N VAL A 152 12.83 -12.00 -3.92
CA VAL A 152 13.40 -10.68 -3.63
C VAL A 152 12.52 -9.60 -4.26
N ASN A 153 11.90 -8.76 -3.43
CA ASN A 153 11.19 -7.56 -3.90
C ASN A 153 12.17 -6.40 -4.04
N ILE A 154 12.27 -5.85 -5.25
CA ILE A 154 13.06 -4.64 -5.53
C ILE A 154 12.09 -3.49 -5.77
N GLY A 155 12.01 -2.57 -4.83
CA GLY A 155 11.06 -1.44 -4.88
C GLY A 155 11.44 -0.35 -3.90
N VAL A 156 10.88 0.85 -4.05
CA VAL A 156 11.17 2.01 -3.20
C VAL A 156 9.85 2.62 -2.69
N GLY A 157 9.86 3.12 -1.47
CA GLY A 157 8.73 3.81 -0.86
C GLY A 157 7.50 2.90 -0.75
N GLY A 158 6.38 3.26 -1.40
CA GLY A 158 5.15 2.48 -1.37
C GLY A 158 5.26 1.08 -1.98
N SER A 159 6.23 0.86 -2.86
CA SER A 159 6.51 -0.45 -3.47
C SER A 159 7.37 -1.37 -2.59
N ASP A 160 7.85 -0.87 -1.46
CA ASP A 160 8.69 -1.59 -0.49
C ASP A 160 8.05 -1.61 0.90
N LEU A 161 7.85 -0.44 1.50
CA LEU A 161 7.50 -0.29 2.92
C LEU A 161 6.19 -0.98 3.31
N GLY A 162 5.16 -0.90 2.47
CA GLY A 162 3.88 -1.56 2.73
C GLY A 162 4.01 -3.08 2.75
N PRO A 163 4.51 -3.69 1.66
CA PRO A 163 4.78 -5.13 1.61
C PRO A 163 5.71 -5.62 2.72
N LEU A 164 6.81 -4.93 2.98
CA LEU A 164 7.75 -5.27 4.06
C LEU A 164 7.06 -5.30 5.42
N MET A 165 6.33 -4.22 5.77
CA MET A 165 5.62 -4.10 7.04
C MET A 165 4.63 -5.25 7.23
N VAL A 166 3.79 -5.53 6.22
CA VAL A 166 2.75 -6.57 6.33
C VAL A 166 3.37 -7.97 6.38
N SER A 167 4.41 -8.23 5.60
CA SER A 167 5.11 -9.52 5.63
C SER A 167 5.70 -9.82 7.02
N HIS A 168 6.24 -8.81 7.70
CA HIS A 168 6.70 -8.95 9.08
C HIS A 168 5.54 -9.09 10.08
N ALA A 169 4.51 -8.25 9.96
CA ALA A 169 3.38 -8.25 10.88
C ALA A 169 2.57 -9.55 10.85
N LEU A 170 2.53 -10.23 9.70
CA LEU A 170 1.80 -11.47 9.50
C LEU A 170 2.69 -12.73 9.49
N SER A 171 3.95 -12.62 9.90
CA SER A 171 4.90 -13.75 9.87
C SER A 171 4.40 -14.98 10.63
N ASP A 172 3.70 -14.77 11.74
CA ASP A 172 3.17 -15.86 12.59
C ASP A 172 1.91 -16.54 12.01
N PHE A 173 1.30 -15.93 10.99
CA PHE A 173 0.09 -16.45 10.35
C PHE A 173 0.38 -17.29 9.08
N LYS A 174 1.66 -17.57 8.80
CA LYS A 174 2.06 -18.42 7.67
C LYS A 174 1.45 -19.83 7.82
N LYS A 175 0.89 -20.34 6.73
CA LYS A 175 0.35 -21.71 6.72
C LYS A 175 1.49 -22.72 6.86
N SER A 176 1.43 -23.56 7.87
CA SER A 176 2.44 -24.60 8.16
C SER A 176 2.57 -25.68 7.08
N THR A 177 1.60 -25.78 6.17
CA THR A 177 1.54 -26.79 5.09
C THR A 177 2.29 -26.39 3.83
N GLN A 178 2.74 -25.15 3.72
CA GLN A 178 3.47 -24.64 2.55
C GLN A 178 4.97 -24.73 2.81
N LYS A 179 5.74 -25.05 1.75
CA LYS A 179 7.21 -24.92 1.82
C LYS A 179 7.56 -23.46 2.10
N PRO A 180 8.37 -23.17 3.12
CA PRO A 180 8.71 -21.80 3.45
C PRO A 180 9.49 -21.17 2.31
N LEU A 181 9.00 -20.05 1.78
CA LEU A 181 9.75 -19.15 0.91
C LEU A 181 10.45 -18.10 1.78
N ASN A 182 11.70 -17.83 1.48
CA ASN A 182 12.44 -16.74 2.08
C ASN A 182 12.12 -15.47 1.31
N LEU A 183 11.60 -14.47 2.01
CA LEU A 183 11.24 -13.20 1.41
C LEU A 183 12.25 -12.12 1.80
N HIS A 184 12.76 -11.42 0.80
CA HIS A 184 13.78 -10.38 0.93
C HIS A 184 13.29 -9.07 0.29
N PHE A 185 13.75 -7.93 0.82
CA PHE A 185 13.39 -6.60 0.33
C PHE A 185 14.64 -5.78 0.07
N VAL A 186 14.71 -5.13 -1.09
CA VAL A 186 15.82 -4.26 -1.51
C VAL A 186 15.23 -2.94 -1.98
N SER A 187 15.53 -1.84 -1.28
CA SER A 187 14.90 -0.55 -1.51
C SER A 187 15.85 0.60 -1.77
N THR A 188 17.12 0.49 -1.38
CA THR A 188 18.09 1.57 -1.56
C THR A 188 18.99 1.32 -2.76
N ILE A 189 19.47 2.42 -3.39
CA ILE A 189 20.50 2.35 -4.44
C ILE A 189 21.88 2.01 -3.88
N ASP A 190 22.06 2.08 -2.56
CA ASP A 190 23.30 1.64 -1.90
C ASP A 190 23.50 0.14 -2.17
N GLY A 191 24.59 -0.17 -2.86
CA GLY A 191 24.91 -1.53 -3.29
C GLY A 191 25.24 -2.50 -2.15
N SER A 192 25.49 -2.03 -0.92
CA SER A 192 25.87 -2.90 0.22
C SER A 192 24.75 -3.89 0.56
N GLN A 193 23.50 -3.40 0.67
CA GLN A 193 22.33 -4.24 0.96
C GLN A 193 22.16 -5.36 -0.08
N LEU A 194 22.20 -5.00 -1.37
CA LEU A 194 22.05 -5.96 -2.46
C LEU A 194 23.23 -6.94 -2.54
N SER A 195 24.47 -6.44 -2.40
CA SER A 195 25.67 -7.25 -2.46
C SER A 195 25.70 -8.33 -1.35
N GLU A 196 25.41 -7.94 -0.11
CA GLU A 196 25.32 -8.90 1.01
C GLU A 196 24.24 -9.95 0.80
N LEU A 197 23.10 -9.56 0.21
CA LEU A 197 22.01 -10.48 -0.09
C LEU A 197 22.42 -11.47 -1.18
N LEU A 198 22.98 -11.00 -2.29
CA LEU A 198 23.36 -11.85 -3.42
C LEU A 198 24.42 -12.90 -3.05
N HIS A 199 25.29 -12.65 -2.06
CA HIS A 199 26.22 -13.65 -1.55
C HIS A 199 25.55 -14.83 -0.83
N LYS A 200 24.32 -14.64 -0.34
CA LYS A 200 23.55 -15.67 0.40
C LYS A 200 22.57 -16.43 -0.48
N LEU A 201 22.24 -15.87 -1.64
CA LEU A 201 21.24 -16.42 -2.55
C LEU A 201 21.86 -17.38 -3.57
N ARG A 202 21.03 -18.33 -4.01
CA ARG A 202 21.35 -19.22 -5.12
C ARG A 202 20.64 -18.72 -6.39
N PRO A 203 21.38 -18.45 -7.49
CA PRO A 203 20.77 -17.96 -8.74
C PRO A 203 19.63 -18.85 -9.25
N GLU A 204 19.80 -20.17 -9.17
CA GLU A 204 18.88 -21.16 -9.72
C GLU A 204 17.51 -21.17 -9.03
N THR A 205 17.44 -20.72 -7.76
CA THR A 205 16.25 -20.81 -6.91
C THR A 205 15.68 -19.46 -6.51
N THR A 206 16.20 -18.35 -7.05
CA THR A 206 15.81 -17.00 -6.66
C THR A 206 14.93 -16.34 -7.72
N LEU A 207 13.79 -15.78 -7.27
CA LEU A 207 12.84 -15.00 -8.07
C LEU A 207 12.89 -13.52 -7.65
N PHE A 208 12.94 -12.61 -8.61
CA PHE A 208 12.97 -11.17 -8.37
C PHE A 208 11.69 -10.50 -8.84
N ILE A 209 11.09 -9.68 -7.97
CA ILE A 209 9.92 -8.86 -8.28
C ILE A 209 10.39 -7.41 -8.42
N ILE A 210 10.28 -6.84 -9.62
CA ILE A 210 10.58 -5.42 -9.87
C ILE A 210 9.30 -4.61 -9.67
N SER A 211 9.17 -3.95 -8.54
CA SER A 211 8.00 -3.20 -8.13
C SER A 211 8.22 -1.69 -8.33
N SER A 212 7.69 -1.13 -9.42
CA SER A 212 7.81 0.30 -9.71
C SER A 212 6.63 0.83 -10.50
N LYS A 213 5.85 1.75 -9.91
CA LYS A 213 4.66 2.32 -10.57
C LYS A 213 5.00 2.89 -11.95
N SER A 214 6.05 3.69 -12.07
CA SER A 214 6.48 4.34 -13.33
C SER A 214 7.39 3.48 -14.19
N PHE A 215 7.88 2.36 -13.66
CA PHE A 215 8.97 1.55 -14.22
C PHE A 215 10.12 2.45 -14.75
N GLY A 216 10.56 3.36 -13.88
CA GLY A 216 11.56 4.38 -14.21
C GLY A 216 12.27 4.94 -12.96
N THR A 217 12.03 4.37 -11.77
CA THR A 217 12.73 4.75 -10.54
C THR A 217 14.17 4.26 -10.62
N ILE A 218 15.12 5.19 -10.53
CA ILE A 218 16.55 4.90 -10.74
C ILE A 218 17.04 3.83 -9.78
N ASP A 219 16.74 3.96 -8.48
CA ASP A 219 17.14 2.98 -7.46
C ASP A 219 16.66 1.56 -7.81
N THR A 220 15.38 1.44 -8.14
CA THR A 220 14.77 0.14 -8.49
C THR A 220 15.41 -0.47 -9.73
N LEU A 221 15.59 0.32 -10.81
CA LEU A 221 16.11 -0.18 -12.06
C LEU A 221 17.62 -0.45 -12.01
N SER A 222 18.39 0.31 -11.23
CA SER A 222 19.82 0.04 -11.01
C SER A 222 20.03 -1.29 -10.27
N ASN A 223 19.27 -1.53 -9.22
CA ASN A 223 19.30 -2.81 -8.50
C ASN A 223 18.84 -3.96 -9.39
N ALA A 224 17.75 -3.78 -10.16
CA ALA A 224 17.27 -4.79 -11.08
C ALA A 224 18.31 -5.13 -12.16
N GLN A 225 19.01 -4.14 -12.69
CA GLN A 225 20.09 -4.36 -13.67
C GLN A 225 21.27 -5.11 -13.06
N THR A 226 21.67 -4.78 -11.83
CA THR A 226 22.74 -5.50 -11.11
C THR A 226 22.36 -6.97 -10.92
N VAL A 227 21.13 -7.25 -10.51
CA VAL A 227 20.61 -8.61 -10.34
C VAL A 227 20.56 -9.35 -11.68
N ARG A 228 20.13 -8.69 -12.75
CA ARG A 228 20.11 -9.27 -14.09
C ARG A 228 21.51 -9.74 -14.49
N LEU A 229 22.52 -8.91 -14.38
CA LEU A 229 23.91 -9.27 -14.69
C LEU A 229 24.43 -10.42 -13.81
N TRP A 230 24.04 -10.45 -12.53
CA TRP A 230 24.39 -11.53 -11.62
C TRP A 230 23.79 -12.87 -12.06
N LEU A 231 22.50 -12.89 -12.43
CA LEU A 231 21.83 -14.09 -12.93
C LEU A 231 22.39 -14.53 -14.29
N GLU A 232 22.59 -13.62 -15.23
CA GLU A 232 23.13 -13.93 -16.56
C GLU A 232 24.53 -14.52 -16.49
N LYS A 233 25.38 -14.02 -15.59
CA LYS A 233 26.71 -14.56 -15.31
C LYS A 233 26.67 -15.99 -14.76
N ALA A 234 25.68 -16.30 -13.92
CA ALA A 234 25.56 -17.60 -13.28
C ALA A 234 24.85 -18.64 -14.15
N LEU A 235 23.78 -18.25 -14.86
CA LEU A 235 22.88 -19.15 -15.57
C LEU A 235 23.08 -19.15 -17.09
N GLY A 236 23.69 -18.13 -17.65
CA GLY A 236 24.16 -18.07 -19.04
C GLY A 236 23.09 -17.99 -20.12
N GLN A 237 21.80 -18.09 -19.81
CA GLN A 237 20.68 -18.16 -20.78
C GLN A 237 19.77 -16.93 -20.63
N GLU A 238 20.15 -15.81 -21.22
CA GLU A 238 19.46 -14.53 -21.01
C GLU A 238 17.93 -14.60 -21.15
N ALA A 239 17.41 -15.12 -22.24
CA ALA A 239 15.95 -15.19 -22.48
C ALA A 239 15.23 -16.08 -21.44
N GLN A 240 15.80 -17.23 -21.09
CA GLN A 240 15.23 -18.11 -20.07
C GLN A 240 15.38 -17.51 -18.67
N THR A 241 16.52 -16.89 -18.38
CA THR A 241 16.77 -16.19 -17.12
C THR A 241 15.74 -15.08 -16.91
N LEU A 242 15.52 -14.22 -17.90
CA LEU A 242 14.52 -13.16 -17.82
C LEU A 242 13.10 -13.71 -17.60
N LYS A 243 12.75 -14.77 -18.32
CA LYS A 243 11.42 -15.39 -18.25
C LYS A 243 11.14 -16.05 -16.90
N HIS A 244 12.12 -16.72 -16.31
CA HIS A 244 11.92 -17.57 -15.14
C HIS A 244 12.31 -16.92 -13.81
N HIS A 245 13.04 -15.80 -13.83
CA HIS A 245 13.55 -15.17 -12.63
C HIS A 245 13.09 -13.74 -12.40
N PHE A 246 12.27 -13.16 -13.30
CA PHE A 246 11.78 -11.80 -13.15
C PHE A 246 10.26 -11.70 -13.30
N ILE A 247 9.68 -10.94 -12.39
CA ILE A 247 8.29 -10.47 -12.38
C ILE A 247 8.32 -8.95 -12.35
N GLY A 248 7.43 -8.29 -13.10
CA GLY A 248 7.28 -6.85 -13.08
C GLY A 248 5.92 -6.43 -12.57
N VAL A 249 5.89 -5.40 -11.72
CA VAL A 249 4.67 -4.75 -11.25
C VAL A 249 4.73 -3.27 -11.58
N SER A 250 3.88 -2.79 -12.49
CA SER A 250 3.91 -1.41 -12.97
C SER A 250 2.60 -0.95 -13.60
N THR A 251 2.46 0.37 -13.83
CA THR A 251 1.44 0.94 -14.73
C THR A 251 1.91 0.96 -16.20
N LYS A 252 3.13 0.50 -16.49
CA LYS A 252 3.84 0.70 -17.77
C LYS A 252 4.26 -0.64 -18.40
N PRO A 253 3.30 -1.42 -18.97
CA PRO A 253 3.61 -2.73 -19.56
C PRO A 253 4.63 -2.62 -20.69
N GLU A 254 4.59 -1.53 -21.48
CA GLU A 254 5.54 -1.29 -22.56
C GLU A 254 7.00 -1.18 -22.07
N LYS A 255 7.21 -0.59 -20.90
CA LYS A 255 8.55 -0.49 -20.30
C LYS A 255 9.01 -1.81 -19.70
N MET A 256 8.08 -2.57 -19.10
CA MET A 256 8.38 -3.92 -18.61
C MET A 256 8.81 -4.83 -19.75
N THR A 257 8.09 -4.80 -20.88
CA THR A 257 8.44 -5.54 -22.10
C THR A 257 9.79 -5.13 -22.67
N ALA A 258 10.04 -3.82 -22.78
CA ALA A 258 11.32 -3.30 -23.26
C ALA A 258 12.51 -3.68 -22.36
N TRP A 259 12.28 -3.85 -21.05
CA TRP A 259 13.29 -4.33 -20.11
C TRP A 259 13.55 -5.84 -20.24
N GLY A 260 12.61 -6.60 -20.83
CA GLY A 260 12.71 -8.04 -21.07
C GLY A 260 11.81 -8.90 -20.19
N ILE A 261 10.86 -8.33 -19.45
CA ILE A 261 9.92 -9.10 -18.64
C ILE A 261 8.84 -9.69 -19.56
N ALA A 262 8.68 -11.01 -19.52
CA ALA A 262 7.67 -11.71 -20.29
C ALA A 262 6.24 -11.26 -19.95
N PRO A 263 5.31 -11.15 -20.91
CA PRO A 263 3.95 -10.63 -20.67
C PRO A 263 3.18 -11.40 -19.59
N GLU A 264 3.38 -12.70 -19.49
CA GLU A 264 2.78 -13.55 -18.45
C GLU A 264 3.23 -13.17 -17.03
N ASN A 265 4.44 -12.59 -16.89
CA ASN A 265 5.05 -12.17 -15.64
C ASN A 265 4.85 -10.69 -15.35
N GLN A 266 4.05 -9.96 -16.14
CA GLN A 266 3.75 -8.56 -15.93
C GLN A 266 2.43 -8.42 -15.16
N PHE A 267 2.44 -7.70 -14.05
CA PHE A 267 1.27 -7.40 -13.24
C PHE A 267 0.99 -5.90 -13.28
N LEU A 268 -0.26 -5.55 -13.55
CA LEU A 268 -0.64 -4.16 -13.73
C LEU A 268 -1.20 -3.55 -12.45
N LEU A 269 -0.93 -2.29 -12.28
CA LEU A 269 -1.66 -1.39 -11.40
C LEU A 269 -2.03 -0.13 -12.19
N TRP A 270 -2.77 0.79 -11.57
CA TRP A 270 -3.36 1.91 -12.28
C TRP A 270 -2.83 3.25 -11.77
N ASP A 271 -2.86 4.27 -12.62
CA ASP A 271 -2.41 5.62 -12.29
C ASP A 271 -3.19 6.24 -11.12
N TRP A 272 -4.45 5.87 -10.95
CA TRP A 272 -5.31 6.30 -9.85
C TRP A 272 -4.96 5.65 -8.49
N VAL A 273 -4.00 4.73 -8.45
CA VAL A 273 -3.46 4.17 -7.20
C VAL A 273 -2.27 5.00 -6.76
N GLY A 274 -2.39 5.72 -5.66
CA GLY A 274 -1.26 6.40 -5.03
C GLY A 274 -0.24 5.41 -4.47
N GLY A 275 1.06 5.71 -4.53
CA GLY A 275 2.14 4.81 -4.11
C GLY A 275 1.95 4.26 -2.69
N ARG A 276 1.66 5.13 -1.71
CA ARG A 276 1.43 4.73 -0.30
C ARG A 276 0.14 3.94 -0.06
N TYR A 277 -0.77 3.88 -1.03
CA TYR A 277 -2.02 3.12 -0.99
C TYR A 277 -2.01 1.89 -1.90
N SER A 278 -0.86 1.54 -2.48
CA SER A 278 -0.74 0.49 -3.50
C SER A 278 -0.69 -0.93 -2.92
N LEU A 279 -0.58 -1.10 -1.62
CA LEU A 279 -0.48 -2.39 -0.94
C LEU A 279 -1.56 -3.41 -1.38
N TRP A 280 -2.79 -2.93 -1.64
CA TRP A 280 -3.93 -3.75 -2.04
C TRP A 280 -3.99 -4.07 -3.54
N SER A 281 -3.05 -3.56 -4.33
CA SER A 281 -2.85 -3.92 -5.73
C SER A 281 -1.83 -5.05 -5.87
N CYS A 282 -1.38 -5.34 -7.10
CA CYS A 282 -0.30 -6.30 -7.34
C CYS A 282 1.05 -5.92 -6.70
N ILE A 283 1.20 -4.71 -6.16
CA ILE A 283 2.35 -4.34 -5.30
C ILE A 283 2.39 -5.24 -4.05
N GLY A 284 1.24 -5.76 -3.61
CA GLY A 284 1.17 -6.72 -2.51
C GLY A 284 1.61 -8.15 -2.84
N LEU A 285 2.05 -8.44 -4.07
CA LEU A 285 2.51 -9.79 -4.47
C LEU A 285 3.51 -10.41 -3.49
N PRO A 286 4.50 -9.68 -2.92
CA PRO A 286 5.44 -10.25 -1.95
C PRO A 286 4.77 -10.74 -0.65
N ILE A 287 3.55 -10.27 -0.33
CA ILE A 287 2.84 -10.67 0.89
C ILE A 287 2.11 -12.00 0.69
N ALA A 288 1.62 -12.22 -0.52
CA ALA A 288 0.79 -13.37 -0.86
C ALA A 288 1.59 -14.66 -1.03
#